data_9a35003f0b3f580c08f1550ec5332512
#
_entry.id   9a35003f0b3f580c08f1550ec5332512
#
_cell.length_a   1.000
_cell.length_b   1.000
_cell.length_c   1.000
_cell.angle_alpha   90.00
_cell.angle_beta   90.00
_cell.angle_gamma   90.00
#
_symmetry.space_group_name_H-M   'P 1'
#
loop_
_entity.id
_entity.type
_entity.pdbx_description
1 polymer ?
#
loop_
_entity_poly.entity_id
_entity_poly.type
_entity_poly.pdbx_seq_one_letter_code
_entity_poly.pdbx_strand_id
1 'polypeptide(L)'
;QHFLGHMSLWGLKKPVMPWCSGETGEAEMGGSLETTLSHWADEAHSQGGYVISPHFPVTNGEPSALIATGRLDAIEMLRRTDFNQSEYYRYLNCGYRIPLVGGTDKMSSDVPVGFYRTYAQLGEREFTYDNWCRAVQQGRTFLSGGPIMHFSVDGREIGDTADISGPGTVEVHAWAESTLPIDVLEIIQEGRVVAATEAKGGARRLEIREKIRVDGHTW
;
A
#
# COMPACT_ATOMS: atom_id res chain seq x y z
N GLN A 1 13.30 -12.24 8.63
CA GLN A 1 13.12 -13.01 7.39
C GLN A 1 12.69 -14.43 7.74
N HIS A 2 11.73 -14.98 7.02
CA HIS A 2 11.14 -16.28 7.26
C HIS A 2 10.99 -17.05 5.95
N PHE A 3 11.07 -18.39 5.98
CA PHE A 3 10.78 -19.19 4.76
C PHE A 3 9.31 -19.03 4.30
N LEU A 4 8.40 -18.60 5.19
CA LEU A 4 7.02 -18.27 4.88
C LEU A 4 6.81 -16.79 4.39
N GLY A 5 7.90 -16.05 4.20
CA GLY A 5 7.86 -14.67 3.69
C GLY A 5 8.68 -13.69 4.52
N HIS A 6 8.51 -12.41 4.22
CA HIS A 6 9.15 -11.30 4.92
C HIS A 6 8.11 -10.39 5.57
N MET A 7 8.56 -9.64 6.58
CA MET A 7 7.81 -8.54 7.20
C MET A 7 8.70 -7.34 7.43
N SER A 8 8.13 -6.16 7.27
CA SER A 8 8.65 -4.91 7.81
C SER A 8 7.82 -4.53 9.02
N LEU A 9 8.46 -4.40 10.18
CA LEU A 9 7.82 -4.07 11.44
C LEU A 9 8.22 -2.65 11.84
N TRP A 10 7.26 -1.75 11.95
CA TRP A 10 7.50 -0.34 12.23
C TRP A 10 7.01 0.05 13.62
N GLY A 11 7.60 1.07 14.22
CA GLY A 11 7.16 1.62 15.51
C GLY A 11 7.39 0.69 16.72
N LEU A 12 8.28 -0.28 16.59
CA LEU A 12 8.59 -1.20 17.69
C LEU A 12 9.31 -0.49 18.84
N LYS A 13 8.98 -0.85 20.07
CA LYS A 13 9.68 -0.44 21.29
C LYS A 13 10.90 -1.31 21.56
N LYS A 14 10.85 -2.57 21.16
CA LYS A 14 11.96 -3.55 21.23
C LYS A 14 11.90 -4.45 19.99
N PRO A 15 13.03 -4.99 19.53
CA PRO A 15 13.05 -5.96 18.43
C PRO A 15 12.15 -7.17 18.70
N VAL A 16 11.45 -7.64 17.69
CA VAL A 16 10.74 -8.93 17.73
C VAL A 16 11.74 -10.03 17.42
N MET A 17 11.74 -11.06 18.25
CA MET A 17 12.69 -12.16 18.16
C MET A 17 11.96 -13.50 17.96
N PRO A 18 12.58 -14.46 17.28
CA PRO A 18 13.84 -14.38 16.51
C PRO A 18 13.68 -13.53 15.23
N TRP A 19 14.76 -12.93 14.73
CA TRP A 19 14.70 -12.14 13.48
C TRP A 19 14.55 -12.97 12.23
N CYS A 20 15.03 -14.21 12.29
CA CYS A 20 14.91 -15.19 11.23
C CYS A 20 14.26 -16.45 11.77
N SER A 21 13.53 -17.14 10.93
CA SER A 21 12.88 -18.40 11.27
C SER A 21 12.89 -19.34 10.07
N GLY A 22 12.76 -20.64 10.33
CA GLY A 22 12.95 -21.70 9.35
C GLY A 22 14.28 -22.41 9.57
N GLU A 23 14.55 -23.44 8.77
CA GLU A 23 15.69 -24.36 8.95
C GLU A 23 17.03 -23.63 9.05
N THR A 24 17.34 -22.77 8.11
CA THR A 24 18.59 -21.98 8.12
C THR A 24 18.62 -20.98 9.26
N GLY A 25 17.51 -20.31 9.52
CA GLY A 25 17.41 -19.32 10.61
C GLY A 25 17.56 -19.96 11.97
N GLU A 26 17.05 -21.18 12.18
CA GLU A 26 17.21 -21.93 13.41
C GLU A 26 18.68 -22.32 13.65
N ALA A 27 19.35 -22.81 12.60
CA ALA A 27 20.74 -23.26 12.72
C ALA A 27 21.74 -22.11 12.92
N GLU A 28 21.54 -20.97 12.24
CA GLU A 28 22.51 -19.88 12.18
C GLU A 28 22.21 -18.72 13.12
N MET A 29 20.93 -18.45 13.39
CA MET A 29 20.47 -17.24 14.08
C MET A 29 19.55 -17.53 15.28
N GLY A 30 19.44 -18.78 15.70
CA GLY A 30 18.61 -19.18 16.82
C GLY A 30 17.11 -19.03 16.55
N GLY A 31 16.70 -19.14 15.28
CA GLY A 31 15.29 -19.12 14.88
C GLY A 31 14.54 -20.38 15.33
N SER A 32 13.27 -20.47 14.96
CA SER A 32 12.40 -21.59 15.27
C SER A 32 11.50 -21.92 14.08
N LEU A 33 11.32 -23.20 13.83
CA LEU A 33 10.34 -23.68 12.85
C LEU A 33 8.89 -23.50 13.33
N GLU A 34 8.69 -23.36 14.63
CA GLU A 34 7.37 -23.15 15.24
C GLU A 34 6.93 -21.68 15.21
N THR A 35 7.87 -20.75 15.00
CA THR A 35 7.57 -19.33 14.90
C THR A 35 7.08 -18.99 13.50
N THR A 36 5.88 -18.45 13.38
CA THR A 36 5.27 -18.04 12.12
C THR A 36 5.30 -16.51 11.97
N LEU A 37 4.99 -16.01 10.77
CA LEU A 37 4.80 -14.55 10.56
C LEU A 37 3.65 -14.00 11.41
N SER A 38 2.62 -14.81 11.69
CA SER A 38 1.53 -14.43 12.58
C SER A 38 2.00 -14.14 14.00
N HIS A 39 2.94 -14.92 14.54
CA HIS A 39 3.55 -14.64 15.86
C HIS A 39 4.29 -13.29 15.86
N TRP A 40 5.05 -12.99 14.80
CA TRP A 40 5.75 -11.73 14.69
C TRP A 40 4.79 -10.55 14.57
N ALA A 41 3.69 -10.71 13.83
CA ALA A 41 2.66 -9.70 13.71
C ALA A 41 2.01 -9.41 15.07
N ASP A 42 1.61 -10.47 15.79
CA ASP A 42 0.98 -10.35 17.11
C ASP A 42 1.93 -9.69 18.12
N GLU A 43 3.22 -10.05 18.11
CA GLU A 43 4.22 -9.42 18.99
C GLU A 43 4.47 -7.95 18.62
N ALA A 44 4.48 -7.60 17.33
CA ALA A 44 4.60 -6.21 16.89
C ALA A 44 3.39 -5.38 17.34
N HIS A 45 2.18 -5.87 17.13
CA HIS A 45 0.95 -5.21 17.55
C HIS A 45 0.86 -5.06 19.06
N SER A 46 1.33 -6.04 19.84
CA SER A 46 1.38 -5.96 21.31
C SER A 46 2.18 -4.78 21.83
N GLN A 47 3.13 -4.29 21.03
CA GLN A 47 3.95 -3.12 21.32
C GLN A 47 3.38 -1.81 20.79
N GLY A 48 2.27 -1.85 20.04
CA GLY A 48 1.72 -0.74 19.28
C GLY A 48 2.45 -0.47 17.96
N GLY A 49 3.19 -1.48 17.45
CA GLY A 49 3.86 -1.42 16.16
C GLY A 49 2.91 -1.71 14.99
N TYR A 50 3.44 -1.57 13.79
CA TYR A 50 2.73 -1.78 12.52
C TYR A 50 3.41 -2.86 11.70
N VAL A 51 2.61 -3.63 10.98
CA VAL A 51 3.04 -4.81 10.23
C VAL A 51 2.80 -4.59 8.74
N ILE A 52 3.86 -4.60 7.96
CA ILE A 52 3.84 -4.36 6.52
C ILE A 52 4.35 -5.60 5.78
N SER A 53 3.62 -6.07 4.78
CA SER A 53 4.13 -7.10 3.86
C SER A 53 4.91 -6.43 2.74
N PRO A 54 6.25 -6.61 2.68
CA PRO A 54 7.06 -6.02 1.61
C PRO A 54 6.90 -6.78 0.29
N HIS A 55 7.21 -6.10 -0.82
CA HIS A 55 7.21 -6.62 -2.20
C HIS A 55 6.04 -7.58 -2.51
N PHE A 56 4.84 -7.14 -2.17
CA PHE A 56 3.60 -7.87 -2.49
C PHE A 56 3.32 -7.88 -4.01
N PRO A 57 2.75 -8.92 -4.59
CA PRO A 57 2.32 -10.16 -3.93
C PRO A 57 3.46 -11.16 -3.77
N VAL A 58 3.52 -11.80 -2.63
CA VAL A 58 4.39 -12.95 -2.42
C VAL A 58 3.56 -14.21 -2.69
N THR A 59 3.98 -15.01 -3.65
CA THR A 59 3.24 -16.21 -4.09
C THR A 59 3.31 -17.37 -3.12
N ASN A 60 4.25 -17.32 -2.20
CA ASN A 60 4.50 -18.31 -1.17
C ASN A 60 4.54 -17.65 0.21
N GLY A 61 4.02 -18.31 1.21
CA GLY A 61 4.05 -17.86 2.60
C GLY A 61 2.71 -17.44 3.17
N GLU A 62 2.74 -16.70 4.28
CA GLU A 62 1.57 -16.33 5.07
C GLU A 62 0.88 -14.99 4.73
N PRO A 63 1.33 -14.11 3.79
CA PRO A 63 0.69 -12.79 3.62
C PRO A 63 -0.82 -12.86 3.42
N SER A 64 -1.33 -13.84 2.68
CA SER A 64 -2.77 -14.02 2.47
C SER A 64 -3.51 -14.35 3.78
N ALA A 65 -2.92 -15.18 4.63
CA ALA A 65 -3.48 -15.49 5.95
C ALA A 65 -3.44 -14.29 6.89
N LEU A 66 -2.36 -13.50 6.82
CA LEU A 66 -2.22 -12.26 7.61
C LEU A 66 -3.25 -11.20 7.18
N ILE A 67 -3.55 -11.08 5.88
CA ILE A 67 -4.62 -10.24 5.35
C ILE A 67 -5.97 -10.72 5.88
N ALA A 68 -6.27 -12.02 5.72
CA ALA A 68 -7.55 -12.60 6.11
C ALA A 68 -7.82 -12.52 7.62
N THR A 69 -6.78 -12.50 8.43
CA THR A 69 -6.86 -12.40 9.90
C THR A 69 -6.67 -10.99 10.44
N GLY A 70 -6.56 -9.97 9.56
CA GLY A 70 -6.40 -8.57 9.97
C GLY A 70 -5.07 -8.25 10.65
N ARG A 71 -4.02 -9.02 10.35
CA ARG A 71 -2.68 -8.85 10.94
C ARG A 71 -1.75 -7.95 10.13
N LEU A 72 -2.15 -7.55 8.91
CA LEU A 72 -1.40 -6.59 8.11
C LEU A 72 -2.01 -5.20 8.20
N ASP A 73 -1.19 -4.20 8.45
CA ASP A 73 -1.56 -2.78 8.44
C ASP A 73 -1.41 -2.16 7.06
N ALA A 74 -0.48 -2.66 6.24
CA ALA A 74 -0.31 -2.26 4.84
C ALA A 74 0.47 -3.31 4.04
N ILE A 75 0.43 -3.16 2.71
CA ILE A 75 1.26 -3.93 1.78
C ILE A 75 2.09 -3.00 0.91
N GLU A 76 3.30 -3.42 0.60
CA GLU A 76 4.19 -2.70 -0.30
C GLU A 76 4.04 -3.25 -1.71
N MET A 77 3.61 -2.40 -2.65
CA MET A 77 3.29 -2.78 -4.02
C MET A 77 4.35 -2.39 -5.04
N LEU A 78 5.02 -1.26 -4.86
CA LEU A 78 6.05 -0.83 -5.79
C LEU A 78 7.34 -1.56 -5.54
N ARG A 79 7.68 -2.36 -6.52
CA ARG A 79 8.95 -3.04 -6.63
C ARG A 79 9.63 -2.64 -7.94
N ARG A 80 10.95 -2.73 -7.98
CA ARG A 80 11.78 -2.31 -9.11
C ARG A 80 11.37 -2.92 -10.46
N THR A 81 10.83 -4.12 -10.48
CA THR A 81 10.59 -4.89 -11.71
C THR A 81 9.18 -5.42 -11.88
N ASP A 82 8.41 -5.54 -10.80
CA ASP A 82 7.13 -6.24 -10.83
C ASP A 82 6.07 -5.44 -10.08
N PHE A 83 5.25 -4.72 -10.82
CA PHE A 83 4.02 -4.13 -10.29
C PHE A 83 2.85 -5.01 -10.69
N ASN A 84 2.30 -5.75 -9.73
CA ASN A 84 1.17 -6.64 -9.99
C ASN A 84 -0.09 -6.13 -9.31
N GLN A 85 -0.68 -5.07 -9.89
CA GLN A 85 -1.92 -4.49 -9.38
C GLN A 85 -3.11 -5.46 -9.43
N SER A 86 -3.11 -6.44 -10.35
CA SER A 86 -4.23 -7.38 -10.50
C SER A 86 -4.43 -8.24 -9.25
N GLU A 87 -3.36 -8.63 -8.57
CA GLU A 87 -3.45 -9.38 -7.32
C GLU A 87 -4.02 -8.51 -6.18
N TYR A 88 -3.59 -7.26 -6.11
CA TYR A 88 -4.17 -6.30 -5.15
C TYR A 88 -5.66 -6.08 -5.40
N TYR A 89 -6.07 -5.89 -6.65
CA TYR A 89 -7.47 -5.71 -7.02
C TYR A 89 -8.33 -6.92 -6.66
N ARG A 90 -7.77 -8.14 -6.70
CA ARG A 90 -8.48 -9.34 -6.25
C ARG A 90 -8.82 -9.26 -4.76
N TYR A 91 -7.91 -8.80 -3.91
CA TYR A 91 -8.21 -8.61 -2.48
C TYR A 91 -9.26 -7.52 -2.26
N LEU A 92 -9.16 -6.39 -2.96
CA LEU A 92 -10.17 -5.33 -2.87
C LEU A 92 -11.54 -5.84 -3.33
N ASN A 93 -11.62 -6.61 -4.42
CA ASN A 93 -12.86 -7.23 -4.91
C ASN A 93 -13.44 -8.27 -3.93
N CYS A 94 -12.61 -8.85 -3.07
CA CYS A 94 -13.05 -9.72 -1.97
C CYS A 94 -13.44 -8.94 -0.71
N GLY A 95 -13.42 -7.60 -0.74
CA GLY A 95 -13.79 -6.74 0.38
C GLY A 95 -12.67 -6.45 1.38
N TYR A 96 -11.44 -6.90 1.11
CA TYR A 96 -10.30 -6.56 1.96
C TYR A 96 -9.80 -5.15 1.66
N ARG A 97 -9.85 -4.29 2.67
CA ARG A 97 -9.34 -2.94 2.59
C ARG A 97 -7.92 -2.88 3.15
N ILE A 98 -6.94 -2.91 2.28
CA ILE A 98 -5.53 -2.98 2.65
C ILE A 98 -4.83 -1.71 2.18
N PRO A 99 -4.27 -0.90 3.09
CA PRO A 99 -3.46 0.26 2.74
C PRO A 99 -2.25 -0.10 1.89
N LEU A 100 -1.88 0.80 0.98
CA LEU A 100 -0.71 0.67 0.12
C LEU A 100 0.45 1.52 0.62
N VAL A 101 1.66 0.95 0.57
CA VAL A 101 2.91 1.67 0.70
C VAL A 101 3.82 1.35 -0.47
N GLY A 102 4.77 2.22 -0.77
CA GLY A 102 5.81 2.03 -1.76
C GLY A 102 7.18 1.98 -1.10
N GLY A 103 8.04 1.13 -1.60
CA GLY A 103 9.43 1.03 -1.17
C GLY A 103 10.36 0.69 -2.32
N THR A 104 11.63 1.01 -2.14
CA THR A 104 12.65 0.84 -3.19
C THR A 104 13.22 -0.57 -3.22
N ASP A 105 13.10 -1.33 -2.14
CA ASP A 105 13.75 -2.63 -1.94
C ASP A 105 15.23 -2.58 -2.32
N LYS A 106 15.96 -1.60 -1.71
CA LYS A 106 17.35 -1.32 -2.06
C LYS A 106 18.27 -2.44 -1.58
N MET A 107 18.75 -3.24 -2.53
CA MET A 107 19.70 -4.34 -2.27
C MET A 107 21.14 -3.99 -2.61
N SER A 108 21.37 -2.94 -3.42
CA SER A 108 22.70 -2.59 -3.94
C SER A 108 22.90 -1.08 -4.06
N SER A 109 24.13 -0.63 -4.29
CA SER A 109 24.48 0.80 -4.37
C SER A 109 23.97 1.50 -5.64
N ASP A 110 23.64 0.74 -6.67
CA ASP A 110 23.12 1.25 -7.96
C ASP A 110 21.64 1.67 -7.88
N VAL A 111 20.94 1.32 -6.81
CA VAL A 111 19.54 1.70 -6.59
C VAL A 111 19.47 2.86 -5.59
N PRO A 112 19.00 4.06 -6.02
CA PRO A 112 18.84 5.20 -5.11
C PRO A 112 17.79 4.92 -4.03
N VAL A 113 18.08 5.29 -2.79
CA VAL A 113 17.07 5.28 -1.72
C VAL A 113 15.95 6.26 -2.07
N GLY A 114 14.71 5.83 -1.89
CA GLY A 114 13.54 6.66 -2.18
C GLY A 114 13.21 6.80 -3.67
N PHE A 115 13.71 5.90 -4.51
CA PHE A 115 13.29 5.84 -5.91
C PHE A 115 11.78 5.58 -6.02
N TYR A 116 11.26 4.67 -5.20
CA TYR A 116 9.83 4.50 -4.92
C TYR A 116 9.55 4.96 -3.50
N ARG A 117 8.46 5.69 -3.31
CA ARG A 117 8.15 6.40 -2.05
C ARG A 117 6.69 6.26 -1.68
N THR A 118 6.46 6.25 -0.38
CA THR A 118 5.13 6.42 0.22
C THR A 118 4.94 7.88 0.58
N TYR A 119 3.84 8.45 0.13
CA TYR A 119 3.35 9.74 0.58
C TYR A 119 2.14 9.52 1.49
N ALA A 120 2.12 10.15 2.64
CA ALA A 120 1.04 10.04 3.60
C ALA A 120 0.40 11.41 3.86
N GLN A 121 -0.93 11.47 3.78
CA GLN A 121 -1.68 12.70 4.06
C GLN A 121 -1.94 12.82 5.55
N LEU A 122 -1.28 13.78 6.19
CA LEU A 122 -1.41 14.01 7.64
C LEU A 122 -2.55 14.96 8.00
N GLY A 123 -3.09 15.74 7.04
CA GLY A 123 -3.99 16.84 7.33
C GLY A 123 -3.30 17.92 8.18
N GLU A 124 -3.98 18.38 9.22
CA GLU A 124 -3.43 19.38 10.15
C GLU A 124 -2.52 18.78 11.26
N ARG A 125 -2.29 17.43 11.24
CA ARG A 125 -1.45 16.79 12.25
C ARG A 125 0.01 17.16 12.07
N GLU A 126 0.71 17.31 13.19
CA GLU A 126 2.16 17.50 13.19
C GLU A 126 2.88 16.35 12.45
N PHE A 127 3.94 16.67 11.73
CA PHE A 127 4.78 15.66 11.09
C PHE A 127 5.65 14.96 12.13
N THR A 128 5.13 13.86 12.64
CA THR A 128 5.83 12.91 13.51
C THR A 128 5.80 11.52 12.89
N TYR A 129 6.73 10.67 13.29
CA TYR A 129 6.78 9.29 12.84
C TYR A 129 5.46 8.54 13.15
N ASP A 130 4.93 8.71 14.35
CA ASP A 130 3.69 8.07 14.78
C ASP A 130 2.48 8.54 13.95
N ASN A 131 2.34 9.84 13.70
CA ASN A 131 1.27 10.37 12.86
C ASN A 131 1.39 9.89 11.41
N TRP A 132 2.62 9.74 10.91
CA TRP A 132 2.86 9.18 9.59
C TRP A 132 2.44 7.70 9.53
N CYS A 133 2.84 6.86 10.49
CA CYS A 133 2.42 5.46 10.57
C CYS A 133 0.91 5.31 10.68
N ARG A 134 0.25 6.15 11.47
CA ARG A 134 -1.22 6.16 11.57
C ARG A 134 -1.89 6.53 10.25
N ALA A 135 -1.35 7.50 9.51
CA ALA A 135 -1.88 7.85 8.20
C ALA A 135 -1.74 6.68 7.21
N VAL A 136 -0.63 5.93 7.27
CA VAL A 136 -0.44 4.68 6.51
C VAL A 136 -1.52 3.67 6.89
N GLN A 137 -1.69 3.35 8.15
CA GLN A 137 -2.69 2.39 8.63
C GLN A 137 -4.12 2.77 8.24
N GLN A 138 -4.41 4.07 8.17
CA GLN A 138 -5.70 4.59 7.72
C GLN A 138 -5.89 4.55 6.20
N GLY A 139 -4.87 4.14 5.42
CA GLY A 139 -4.91 4.14 3.97
C GLY A 139 -4.82 5.54 3.34
N ARG A 140 -4.44 6.56 4.11
CA ARG A 140 -4.27 7.94 3.63
C ARG A 140 -2.94 8.10 2.91
N THR A 141 -2.69 7.21 1.96
CA THR A 141 -1.40 7.12 1.27
C THR A 141 -1.58 7.00 -0.24
N PHE A 142 -0.60 7.50 -0.95
CA PHE A 142 -0.32 7.07 -2.30
C PHE A 142 1.15 6.70 -2.44
N LEU A 143 1.46 5.93 -3.44
CA LEU A 143 2.82 5.51 -3.73
C LEU A 143 3.23 6.02 -5.11
N SER A 144 4.49 6.44 -5.24
CA SER A 144 4.96 7.03 -6.49
C SER A 144 6.46 6.88 -6.68
N GLY A 145 6.86 6.64 -7.93
CA GLY A 145 8.22 6.77 -8.42
C GLY A 145 8.55 8.14 -9.02
N GLY A 146 7.59 9.08 -9.02
CA GLY A 146 7.80 10.41 -9.62
C GLY A 146 6.64 11.37 -9.38
N PRO A 147 5.47 11.17 -9.98
CA PRO A 147 4.35 12.09 -9.85
C PRO A 147 3.85 12.28 -8.43
N ILE A 148 3.46 13.49 -8.09
CA ILE A 148 2.61 13.79 -6.94
C ILE A 148 1.16 13.69 -7.42
N MET A 149 0.32 13.05 -6.62
CA MET A 149 -1.07 12.76 -7.00
C MET A 149 -2.06 13.26 -5.96
N HIS A 150 -3.22 13.63 -6.44
CA HIS A 150 -4.40 13.90 -5.65
C HIS A 150 -5.56 13.06 -6.19
N PHE A 151 -6.39 12.58 -5.28
CA PHE A 151 -7.60 11.84 -5.61
C PHE A 151 -8.68 12.10 -4.56
N SER A 152 -9.88 12.41 -5.01
CA SER A 152 -11.03 12.54 -4.12
C SER A 152 -12.32 12.07 -4.80
N VAL A 153 -13.27 11.62 -3.99
CA VAL A 153 -14.62 11.19 -4.41
C VAL A 153 -15.65 11.90 -3.56
N ASP A 154 -16.50 12.73 -4.17
CA ASP A 154 -17.47 13.60 -3.47
C ASP A 154 -16.83 14.41 -2.34
N GLY A 155 -15.59 14.91 -2.58
CA GLY A 155 -14.80 15.66 -1.62
C GLY A 155 -14.16 14.84 -0.50
N ARG A 156 -14.30 13.53 -0.51
CA ARG A 156 -13.59 12.64 0.41
C ARG A 156 -12.24 12.26 -0.14
N GLU A 157 -11.24 12.32 0.71
CA GLU A 157 -9.84 12.13 0.35
C GLU A 157 -9.42 10.65 0.34
N ILE A 158 -8.21 10.39 -0.15
CA ILE A 158 -7.61 9.05 -0.15
C ILE A 158 -7.69 8.42 1.25
N GLY A 159 -8.13 7.16 1.30
CA GLY A 159 -8.29 6.40 2.53
C GLY A 159 -9.66 6.55 3.20
N ASP A 160 -10.48 7.49 2.78
CA ASP A 160 -11.83 7.65 3.31
C ASP A 160 -12.82 6.64 2.68
N THR A 161 -13.99 6.53 3.30
CA THR A 161 -15.13 5.80 2.76
C THR A 161 -16.25 6.80 2.49
N ALA A 162 -16.86 6.72 1.31
CA ALA A 162 -18.08 7.46 0.98
C ALA A 162 -19.28 6.53 1.14
N ASP A 163 -20.19 6.88 2.04
CA ASP A 163 -21.46 6.19 2.18
C ASP A 163 -22.51 6.87 1.32
N ILE A 164 -23.11 6.11 0.40
CA ILE A 164 -24.19 6.55 -0.48
C ILE A 164 -25.46 5.73 -0.20
N SER A 165 -26.62 6.38 -0.31
CA SER A 165 -27.92 5.76 0.05
C SER A 165 -28.43 4.70 -0.93
N GLY A 166 -27.72 4.46 -2.04
CA GLY A 166 -28.09 3.50 -3.09
C GLY A 166 -27.33 3.76 -4.38
N PRO A 167 -27.67 3.03 -5.46
CA PRO A 167 -27.05 3.26 -6.78
C PRO A 167 -27.15 4.72 -7.20
N GLY A 168 -26.06 5.26 -7.70
CA GLY A 168 -25.98 6.69 -8.01
C GLY A 168 -24.75 7.06 -8.83
N THR A 169 -24.41 8.33 -8.75
CA THR A 169 -23.23 8.89 -9.41
C THR A 169 -22.42 9.68 -8.40
N VAL A 170 -21.14 9.46 -8.35
CA VAL A 170 -20.18 10.21 -7.53
C VAL A 170 -19.31 11.10 -8.39
N GLU A 171 -18.92 12.25 -7.89
CA GLU A 171 -17.96 13.12 -8.54
C GLU A 171 -16.53 12.68 -8.16
N VAL A 172 -15.74 12.32 -9.17
CA VAL A 172 -14.34 11.96 -9.00
C VAL A 172 -13.45 13.09 -9.48
N HIS A 173 -12.52 13.50 -8.65
CA HIS A 173 -11.50 14.47 -9.00
C HIS A 173 -10.11 13.87 -8.73
N ALA A 174 -9.30 13.82 -9.78
CA ALA A 174 -7.91 13.35 -9.69
C ALA A 174 -7.00 14.28 -10.47
N TRP A 175 -5.78 14.50 -9.98
CA TRP A 175 -4.71 15.08 -10.76
C TRP A 175 -3.37 14.44 -10.41
N ALA A 176 -2.47 14.47 -11.37
CA ALA A 176 -1.07 14.08 -11.21
C ALA A 176 -0.16 15.17 -11.77
N GLU A 177 0.91 15.48 -11.04
CA GLU A 177 1.92 16.47 -11.44
C GLU A 177 3.32 15.90 -11.27
N SER A 178 4.20 16.12 -12.24
CA SER A 178 5.55 15.54 -12.27
C SER A 178 6.56 16.48 -12.90
N THR A 179 7.81 16.32 -12.51
CA THR A 179 8.95 16.95 -13.21
C THR A 179 9.28 16.28 -14.55
N LEU A 180 8.81 15.07 -14.77
CA LEU A 180 8.90 14.33 -16.04
C LEU A 180 7.53 14.32 -16.73
N PRO A 181 7.47 14.19 -18.06
CA PRO A 181 6.20 14.06 -18.77
C PRO A 181 5.38 12.86 -18.28
N ILE A 182 4.07 13.06 -18.18
CA ILE A 182 3.06 12.04 -17.90
C ILE A 182 2.23 11.88 -19.17
N ASP A 183 2.08 10.67 -19.67
CA ASP A 183 1.33 10.40 -20.89
C ASP A 183 -0.15 10.16 -20.63
N VAL A 184 -0.49 9.55 -19.48
CA VAL A 184 -1.88 9.18 -19.14
C VAL A 184 -2.14 9.29 -17.64
N LEU A 185 -3.35 9.68 -17.30
CA LEU A 185 -3.95 9.57 -15.96
C LEU A 185 -5.26 8.78 -16.11
N GLU A 186 -5.44 7.76 -15.28
CA GLU A 186 -6.58 6.86 -15.32
C GLU A 186 -7.28 6.79 -13.97
N ILE A 187 -8.60 6.65 -13.99
CA ILE A 187 -9.42 6.27 -12.84
C ILE A 187 -9.77 4.80 -12.97
N ILE A 188 -9.44 4.05 -11.94
CA ILE A 188 -9.71 2.61 -11.86
C ILE A 188 -10.85 2.37 -10.86
N GLN A 189 -11.85 1.61 -11.28
CA GLN A 189 -12.92 1.10 -10.44
C GLN A 189 -13.01 -0.42 -10.61
N GLU A 190 -12.93 -1.17 -9.53
CA GLU A 190 -12.99 -2.65 -9.54
C GLU A 190 -12.01 -3.32 -10.53
N GLY A 191 -10.83 -2.69 -10.70
CA GLY A 191 -9.79 -3.16 -11.62
C GLY A 191 -9.99 -2.78 -13.09
N ARG A 192 -10.96 -1.91 -13.40
CA ARG A 192 -11.25 -1.44 -14.77
C ARG A 192 -11.04 0.05 -14.88
N VAL A 193 -10.48 0.50 -15.99
CA VAL A 193 -10.40 1.91 -16.34
C VAL A 193 -11.81 2.41 -16.64
N VAL A 194 -12.29 3.40 -15.86
CA VAL A 194 -13.61 4.01 -16.03
C VAL A 194 -13.54 5.44 -16.55
N ALA A 195 -12.40 6.10 -16.40
CA ALA A 195 -12.09 7.39 -17.03
C ALA A 195 -10.59 7.50 -17.28
N ALA A 196 -10.20 8.23 -18.31
CA ALA A 196 -8.80 8.49 -18.64
C ALA A 196 -8.62 9.86 -19.30
N THR A 197 -7.47 10.46 -19.05
CA THR A 197 -6.97 11.64 -19.77
C THR A 197 -5.58 11.33 -20.32
N GLU A 198 -5.38 11.61 -21.60
CA GLU A 198 -4.11 11.37 -22.31
C GLU A 198 -3.50 12.67 -22.83
N ALA A 199 -2.18 12.75 -22.81
CA ALA A 199 -1.42 13.84 -23.43
C ALA A 199 -0.38 13.24 -24.38
N LYS A 200 -0.63 13.29 -25.68
CA LYS A 200 0.34 12.83 -26.69
C LYS A 200 1.62 13.65 -26.60
N GLY A 201 2.73 12.96 -26.31
CA GLY A 201 4.04 13.59 -26.07
C GLY A 201 4.25 14.02 -24.61
N GLY A 202 3.31 13.67 -23.73
CA GLY A 202 3.36 13.89 -22.31
C GLY A 202 3.01 15.33 -21.87
N ALA A 203 2.49 15.44 -20.65
CA ALA A 203 2.26 16.72 -19.97
C ALA A 203 2.87 16.67 -18.57
N ARG A 204 3.18 17.82 -17.98
CA ARG A 204 3.66 17.85 -16.60
C ARG A 204 2.56 17.78 -15.56
N ARG A 205 1.32 18.01 -15.99
CA ARG A 205 0.12 17.86 -15.16
C ARG A 205 -1.02 17.33 -16.01
N LEU A 206 -1.71 16.33 -15.49
CA LEU A 206 -2.97 15.81 -16.01
C LEU A 206 -4.03 15.90 -14.93
N GLU A 207 -5.28 16.11 -15.32
CA GLU A 207 -6.40 16.25 -14.40
C GLU A 207 -7.66 15.58 -14.99
N ILE A 208 -8.42 14.90 -14.15
CA ILE A 208 -9.72 14.30 -14.44
C ILE A 208 -10.75 14.83 -13.45
N ARG A 209 -11.90 15.28 -13.97
CA ARG A 209 -13.12 15.55 -13.20
C ARG A 209 -14.27 14.90 -13.92
N GLU A 210 -14.73 13.80 -13.36
CA GLU A 210 -15.76 12.97 -13.99
C GLU A 210 -16.81 12.51 -12.98
N LYS A 211 -18.02 12.28 -13.49
CA LYS A 211 -19.11 11.64 -12.76
C LYS A 211 -19.11 10.15 -13.07
N ILE A 212 -18.81 9.35 -12.08
CA ILE A 212 -18.71 7.88 -12.22
C ILE A 212 -19.92 7.22 -11.58
N ARG A 213 -20.49 6.27 -12.30
CA ARG A 213 -21.62 5.48 -11.80
C ARG A 213 -21.16 4.48 -10.77
N VAL A 214 -21.96 4.37 -9.70
CA VAL A 214 -21.78 3.40 -8.61
C VAL A 214 -23.08 2.66 -8.42
N ASP A 215 -23.06 1.33 -8.62
CA ASP A 215 -24.26 0.50 -8.54
C ASP A 215 -24.38 -0.26 -7.20
N GLY A 216 -23.30 -0.27 -6.39
CA GLY A 216 -23.25 -0.93 -5.09
C GLY A 216 -21.93 -0.65 -4.39
N HIS A 217 -21.54 -1.56 -3.49
CA HIS A 217 -20.22 -1.48 -2.86
C HIS A 217 -19.11 -1.59 -3.91
N THR A 218 -18.18 -0.64 -3.89
CA THR A 218 -17.10 -0.55 -4.87
C THR A 218 -15.88 0.15 -4.26
N TRP A 219 -14.79 0.11 -4.95
CA TRP A 219 -13.52 0.77 -4.61
C TRP A 219 -12.93 1.44 -5.83
#